data_c454f966eea1a50c27519648be126499
#
_entry.id   c454f966eea1a50c27519648be126499
#
_cell.length_a   1.000
_cell.length_b   1.000
_cell.length_c   1.000
_cell.angle_alpha   90.00
_cell.angle_beta   90.00
_cell.angle_gamma   90.00
#
_symmetry.space_group_name_H-M   'P 1'
#
loop_
_entity.id
_entity.type
_entity.pdbx_description
1 polymer ?
#
loop_
_entity_poly.entity_id
_entity_poly.type
_entity_poly.pdbx_seq_one_letter_code
_entity_poly.pdbx_strand_id
1 'polypeptide(L)'
;MYLLTLKDSEAEGAYAVANKYGEKVLFLFQKEDDAERYAMQIEDQEDKEMSVIEVDDNLAIITCRRYNYKYAVITFNDIVIPLKLNDNISKD
;
A
#
# COMPACT_ATOMS: atom_id res chain seq x y z
N MET A 1 -5.13 -11.29 -4.04
CA MET A 1 -4.34 -10.05 -3.91
C MET A 1 -3.83 -9.87 -2.51
N TYR A 2 -2.85 -9.02 -2.34
CA TYR A 2 -2.21 -8.80 -1.04
C TYR A 2 -2.21 -7.33 -0.72
N LEU A 3 -2.46 -6.99 0.52
CA LEU A 3 -2.40 -5.61 0.96
C LEU A 3 -1.59 -5.54 2.24
N LEU A 4 -1.25 -4.33 2.65
CA LEU A 4 -0.43 -4.12 3.82
C LEU A 4 -1.25 -3.53 4.94
N THR A 5 -0.92 -3.92 6.17
CA THR A 5 -1.52 -3.31 7.35
C THR A 5 -0.41 -3.05 8.34
N LEU A 6 -0.64 -2.13 9.27
CA LEU A 6 0.30 -1.88 10.33
C LEU A 6 0.17 -2.99 11.37
N LYS A 7 1.30 -3.57 11.72
CA LYS A 7 1.27 -4.76 12.56
C LYS A 7 0.74 -4.48 13.95
N ASP A 8 1.07 -3.31 14.49
CA ASP A 8 0.69 -2.99 15.83
C ASP A 8 -0.64 -2.29 15.94
N SER A 9 -1.33 -2.07 14.84
CA SER A 9 -2.57 -1.32 14.89
C SER A 9 -3.70 -2.26 15.15
N GLU A 10 -4.47 -1.96 16.17
CA GLU A 10 -5.62 -2.72 16.43
C GLU A 10 -6.76 -2.27 15.61
N ALA A 11 -6.69 -1.11 15.08
CA ALA A 11 -7.73 -0.60 14.26
C ALA A 11 -7.53 -1.15 12.91
N GLU A 12 -7.43 -2.18 12.65
CA GLU A 12 -7.13 -2.75 11.50
C GLU A 12 -7.60 -2.11 10.33
N GLY A 13 -6.94 -1.52 9.58
CA GLY A 13 -7.27 -0.94 8.32
C GLY A 13 -6.14 -1.22 7.39
N ALA A 14 -6.39 -1.22 6.12
CA ALA A 14 -5.35 -1.36 5.14
C ALA A 14 -4.50 -0.10 5.13
N TYR A 15 -3.20 -0.28 4.92
CA TYR A 15 -2.29 0.85 4.86
C TYR A 15 -2.41 1.49 3.49
N ALA A 16 -2.75 2.75 3.44
CA ALA A 16 -2.89 3.48 2.18
C ALA A 16 -1.73 4.45 2.04
N VAL A 17 -1.28 4.62 0.83
CA VAL A 17 -0.13 5.45 0.53
C VAL A 17 -0.62 6.79 0.03
N ALA A 18 -0.07 7.86 0.56
CA ALA A 18 -0.43 9.19 0.08
C ALA A 18 0.36 9.49 -1.18
N ASN A 19 -0.34 9.92 -2.22
CA ASN A 19 0.32 10.30 -3.45
C ASN A 19 0.74 11.76 -3.34
N LYS A 20 1.31 12.30 -4.42
CA LYS A 20 1.84 13.65 -4.35
C LYS A 20 0.77 14.71 -4.24
N TYR A 21 -0.48 14.34 -4.46
CA TYR A 21 -1.58 15.28 -4.30
C TYR A 21 -2.23 15.16 -2.92
N GLY A 22 -1.67 14.34 -2.04
CA GLY A 22 -2.24 14.16 -0.72
C GLY A 22 -3.36 13.16 -0.67
N GLU A 23 -3.68 12.52 -1.78
CA GLU A 23 -4.75 11.53 -1.79
C GLU A 23 -4.20 10.20 -1.34
N LYS A 24 -5.01 9.45 -0.60
CA LYS A 24 -4.60 8.14 -0.13
C LYS A 24 -5.03 7.09 -1.13
N VAL A 25 -4.09 6.25 -1.52
CA VAL A 25 -4.32 5.21 -2.50
C VAL A 25 -3.97 3.88 -1.87
N LEU A 26 -4.89 2.93 -1.94
CA LEU A 26 -4.63 1.59 -1.41
C LEU A 26 -3.96 0.78 -2.49
N PHE A 27 -2.80 0.21 -2.17
CA PHE A 27 -2.10 -0.65 -3.12
C PHE A 27 -2.55 -2.08 -2.91
N LEU A 28 -2.96 -2.72 -4.00
CA LEU A 28 -3.35 -4.12 -3.99
C LEU A 28 -2.34 -4.85 -4.85
N PHE A 29 -1.51 -5.67 -4.24
CA PHE A 29 -0.43 -6.35 -4.95
C PHE A 29 -0.90 -7.71 -5.43
N GLN A 30 -0.57 -8.04 -6.66
CA GLN A 30 -0.94 -9.34 -7.19
C GLN A 30 -0.02 -10.45 -6.68
N LYS A 31 1.21 -10.10 -6.32
CA LYS A 31 2.18 -11.08 -5.84
C LYS A 31 2.57 -10.77 -4.42
N GLU A 32 2.66 -11.82 -3.62
CA GLU A 32 3.04 -11.64 -2.22
C GLU A 32 4.45 -11.08 -2.10
N ASP A 33 5.35 -11.52 -2.95
CA ASP A 33 6.73 -11.05 -2.89
C ASP A 33 6.82 -9.55 -3.09
N ASP A 34 6.01 -9.01 -3.98
CA ASP A 34 6.03 -7.57 -4.23
C ASP A 34 5.49 -6.82 -3.02
N ALA A 35 4.46 -7.35 -2.40
CA ALA A 35 3.90 -6.72 -1.20
C ALA A 35 4.92 -6.75 -0.07
N GLU A 36 5.63 -7.85 0.08
CA GLU A 36 6.62 -7.97 1.15
C GLU A 36 7.80 -7.04 0.91
N ARG A 37 8.22 -6.89 -0.33
CA ARG A 37 9.32 -5.98 -0.64
C ARG A 37 8.93 -4.55 -0.31
N TYR A 38 7.71 -4.16 -0.65
CA TYR A 38 7.25 -2.82 -0.36
C TYR A 38 7.13 -2.61 1.15
N ALA A 39 6.64 -3.64 1.87
CA ALA A 39 6.53 -3.56 3.31
C ALA A 39 7.89 -3.35 3.96
N MET A 40 8.91 -4.04 3.49
CA MET A 40 10.24 -3.88 4.03
C MET A 40 10.77 -2.48 3.82
N GLN A 41 10.48 -1.89 2.66
CA GLN A 41 10.92 -0.54 2.40
C GLN A 41 10.22 0.47 3.31
N ILE A 42 8.95 0.25 3.60
CA ILE A 42 8.25 1.12 4.53
C ILE A 42 8.80 0.98 5.93
N GLU A 43 9.09 -0.24 6.35
CA GLU A 43 9.65 -0.47 7.67
C GLU A 43 10.98 0.23 7.82
N ASP A 44 11.78 0.23 6.76
CA ASP A 44 13.06 0.90 6.79
C ASP A 44 12.90 2.41 6.89
N GLN A 45 11.95 2.97 6.15
CA GLN A 45 11.82 4.41 6.09
C GLN A 45 11.08 4.99 7.28
N GLU A 46 10.09 4.28 7.78
CA GLU A 46 9.21 4.84 8.79
C GLU A 46 9.30 4.17 10.13
N ASP A 47 10.15 3.15 10.24
CA ASP A 47 10.36 2.47 11.52
C ASP A 47 9.03 1.90 12.05
N LYS A 48 8.22 1.35 11.18
CA LYS A 48 6.96 0.73 11.54
C LYS A 48 6.94 -0.66 10.99
N GLU A 49 6.38 -1.59 11.76
CA GLU A 49 6.27 -2.96 11.28
C GLU A 49 4.99 -3.13 10.49
N MET A 50 5.09 -3.85 9.39
CA MET A 50 3.98 -4.06 8.51
C MET A 50 3.65 -5.53 8.40
N SER A 51 2.40 -5.84 8.12
CA SER A 51 1.97 -7.20 7.84
C SER A 51 1.39 -7.25 6.43
N VAL A 52 1.59 -8.37 5.76
CA VAL A 52 1.03 -8.61 4.45
C VAL A 52 -0.15 -9.53 4.62
N ILE A 53 -1.31 -9.12 4.12
CA ILE A 53 -2.55 -9.86 4.28
C ILE A 53 -3.06 -10.27 2.91
N GLU A 54 -3.41 -11.52 2.77
CA GLU A 54 -4.02 -11.98 1.52
C GLU A 54 -5.52 -11.73 1.57
N VAL A 55 -6.07 -11.22 0.48
CA VAL A 55 -7.50 -10.94 0.39
C VAL A 55 -8.00 -11.41 -0.95
N ASP A 56 -9.28 -11.71 -1.01
CA ASP A 56 -9.92 -12.10 -2.26
C ASP A 56 -9.92 -10.92 -3.22
N ASP A 57 -9.57 -11.15 -4.48
CA ASP A 57 -9.43 -10.08 -5.44
C ASP A 57 -10.73 -9.31 -5.62
N ASN A 58 -11.81 -10.02 -5.85
CA ASN A 58 -13.08 -9.37 -6.10
C ASN A 58 -13.58 -8.63 -4.89
N LEU A 59 -13.41 -9.23 -3.73
CA LEU A 59 -13.86 -8.61 -2.50
C LEU A 59 -13.10 -7.33 -2.21
N ALA A 60 -11.80 -7.34 -2.47
CA ALA A 60 -10.98 -6.17 -2.24
C ALA A 60 -11.44 -5.01 -3.12
N ILE A 61 -11.68 -5.29 -4.39
CA ILE A 61 -12.08 -4.24 -5.32
C ILE A 61 -13.48 -3.73 -5.01
N ILE A 62 -14.39 -4.65 -4.69
CA ILE A 62 -15.75 -4.26 -4.35
C ILE A 62 -15.77 -3.39 -3.10
N THR A 63 -14.95 -3.74 -2.11
CA THR A 63 -14.89 -2.96 -0.89
C THR A 63 -14.35 -1.57 -1.16
N CYS A 64 -13.32 -1.45 -1.99
CA CYS A 64 -12.79 -0.15 -2.33
C CYS A 64 -13.84 0.71 -3.01
N ARG A 65 -14.61 0.12 -3.91
CA ARG A 65 -15.65 0.87 -4.60
C ARG A 65 -16.77 1.28 -3.66
N ARG A 66 -17.14 0.38 -2.76
CA ARG A 66 -18.23 0.65 -1.84
C ARG A 66 -17.92 1.83 -0.94
N TYR A 67 -16.67 1.92 -0.47
CA TYR A 67 -16.29 2.99 0.43
C TYR A 67 -15.59 4.14 -0.29
N ASN A 68 -15.57 4.08 -1.62
CA ASN A 68 -15.03 5.17 -2.42
C ASN A 68 -13.54 5.39 -2.15
N TYR A 69 -12.81 4.33 -1.94
CA TYR A 69 -11.37 4.41 -1.77
C TYR A 69 -10.70 4.40 -3.12
N LYS A 70 -9.63 5.18 -3.26
CA LYS A 70 -8.80 5.07 -4.44
C LYS A 70 -7.88 3.88 -4.26
N TYR A 71 -7.68 3.12 -5.32
CA TYR A 71 -6.80 1.95 -5.22
C TYR A 71 -6.04 1.78 -6.53
N ALA A 72 -4.93 1.07 -6.45
CA ALA A 72 -4.13 0.73 -7.60
C ALA A 72 -3.73 -0.74 -7.49
N VAL A 73 -3.85 -1.46 -8.58
CA VAL A 73 -3.45 -2.86 -8.62
C VAL A 73 -2.01 -2.91 -9.10
N ILE A 74 -1.13 -3.47 -8.28
CA ILE A 74 0.30 -3.51 -8.57
C ILE A 74 0.63 -4.90 -9.08
N THR A 75 1.11 -4.97 -10.31
CA THR A 75 1.47 -6.25 -10.90
C THR A 75 2.97 -6.45 -10.79
N PHE A 76 3.43 -7.62 -11.19
CA PHE A 76 4.85 -7.92 -11.06
C PHE A 76 5.69 -7.06 -11.98
N ASN A 77 5.09 -6.43 -12.99
CA ASN A 77 5.81 -5.54 -13.88
C ASN A 77 5.95 -4.13 -13.31
N ASP A 78 5.19 -3.82 -12.28
CA ASP A 78 5.25 -2.48 -11.72
C ASP A 78 6.32 -2.43 -10.66
N ILE A 79 7.09 -1.37 -10.66
CA ILE A 79 8.08 -1.15 -9.63
C ILE A 79 7.62 0.05 -8.84
N VAL A 80 7.26 -0.19 -7.58
CA VAL A 80 6.81 0.90 -6.72
C VAL A 80 7.78 1.07 -5.59
N ILE A 81 8.08 2.31 -5.28
CA ILE A 81 9.00 2.65 -4.22
C ILE A 81 8.28 3.64 -3.32
N PRO A 82 8.25 3.40 -2.00
CA PRO A 82 7.59 4.34 -1.11
C PRO A 82 8.22 5.71 -1.17
N LEU A 83 7.39 6.74 -1.15
CA LEU A 83 7.89 8.09 -1.13
C LEU A 83 8.46 8.42 0.23
N LYS A 84 9.61 9.05 0.24
CA LYS A 84 10.17 9.50 1.49
C LYS A 84 9.62 10.86 1.80
N LEU A 85 9.46 11.14 3.07
CA LEU A 85 8.94 12.43 3.46
C LEU A 85 9.81 13.55 3.02
N ASN A 86 11.10 13.35 3.00
CA ASN A 86 12.00 14.42 2.63
C ASN A 86 12.21 14.53 1.17
N ASP A 87 11.75 13.61 0.38
CA ASP A 87 11.96 13.71 -1.04
C ASP A 87 11.16 14.84 -1.55
N ASN A 88 11.77 15.65 -2.31
CA ASN A 88 11.06 16.74 -2.85
C ASN A 88 10.52 16.36 -4.17
N ILE A 89 9.30 15.94 -4.14
CA ILE A 89 8.71 15.48 -5.30
C ILE A 89 8.39 16.53 -6.24
N SER A 90 8.40 17.70 -5.79
CA SER A 90 8.04 18.79 -6.65
C SER A 90 9.07 19.09 -7.69
N LYS A 91 10.14 18.39 -7.72
CA LYS A 91 11.07 18.64 -8.73
C LYS A 91 10.58 18.33 -10.05
N ASP A 92 9.57 17.61 -10.18
CA ASP A 92 9.13 17.35 -11.51
C ASP A 92 8.28 18.37 -12.12
#